data_020a930994b578182a567146e39150e0
#
_entry.id   020a930994b578182a567146e39150e0
#
_cell.length_a   1.000
_cell.length_b   1.000
_cell.length_c   1.000
_cell.angle_alpha   90.00
_cell.angle_beta   90.00
_cell.angle_gamma   90.00
#
_symmetry.space_group_name_H-M   'P 1'
#
loop_
_entity.id
_entity.type
_entity.pdbx_description
1 polymer ?
#
loop_
_entity_poly.entity_id
_entity_poly.type
_entity_poly.pdbx_seq_one_letter_code
_entity_poly.pdbx_strand_id
1 'polypeptide(L)'
;MDRKTFEALVRNTIRELPREFRTKLKNVAIIVEDYPSQELRQRMGIPPEDTLFGLYEGVPLTDRGFFEAPVQPDRILIFQKAIEDECDSPEEVKEEVKITLVHEIAHFFGMDDDYLIDIGY
;
A
#
# COMPACT_ATOMS: atom_id res chain seq x y z
N MET A 1 7.94 -14.09 7.80
CA MET A 1 6.67 -14.74 8.16
C MET A 1 5.99 -15.30 6.91
N ASP A 2 5.08 -16.24 7.07
CA ASP A 2 4.40 -16.75 5.91
C ASP A 2 3.38 -15.74 5.36
N ARG A 3 2.90 -16.00 4.14
CA ARG A 3 2.00 -15.07 3.45
C ARG A 3 0.69 -14.85 4.21
N LYS A 4 0.10 -15.91 4.76
CA LYS A 4 -1.15 -15.81 5.50
C LYS A 4 -1.00 -14.97 6.76
N THR A 5 0.10 -15.18 7.48
CA THR A 5 0.40 -14.39 8.68
C THR A 5 0.60 -12.92 8.32
N PHE A 6 1.34 -12.67 7.26
CA PHE A 6 1.56 -11.29 6.80
C PHE A 6 0.26 -10.63 6.36
N GLU A 7 -0.58 -11.34 5.61
CA GLU A 7 -1.87 -10.81 5.19
C GLU A 7 -2.78 -10.48 6.37
N ALA A 8 -2.76 -11.34 7.40
CA ALA A 8 -3.50 -11.07 8.64
C ALA A 8 -2.96 -9.82 9.35
N LEU A 9 -1.64 -9.66 9.36
CA LEU A 9 -1.00 -8.48 9.93
C LEU A 9 -1.43 -7.22 9.19
N VAL A 10 -1.49 -7.27 7.86
CA VAL A 10 -1.95 -6.12 7.05
C VAL A 10 -3.40 -5.78 7.38
N ARG A 11 -4.30 -6.77 7.44
CA ARG A 11 -5.70 -6.54 7.80
C ARG A 11 -5.85 -5.92 9.19
N ASN A 12 -5.11 -6.43 10.16
CA ASN A 12 -5.16 -5.90 11.53
C ASN A 12 -4.62 -4.48 11.59
N THR A 13 -3.56 -4.20 10.82
CA THR A 13 -2.99 -2.85 10.74
C THR A 13 -3.99 -1.86 10.16
N ILE A 14 -4.72 -2.25 9.13
CA ILE A 14 -5.76 -1.40 8.53
C ILE A 14 -6.82 -1.05 9.56
N ARG A 15 -7.24 -1.99 10.39
CA ARG A 15 -8.24 -1.74 11.45
C ARG A 15 -7.78 -0.73 12.48
N GLU A 16 -6.48 -0.60 12.67
CA GLU A 16 -5.88 0.32 13.63
C GLU A 16 -5.59 1.70 13.05
N LEU A 17 -5.76 1.89 11.74
CA LEU A 17 -5.55 3.19 11.13
C LEU A 17 -6.61 4.20 11.56
N PRO A 18 -6.30 5.51 11.56
CA PRO A 18 -7.32 6.52 11.75
C PRO A 18 -8.48 6.33 10.78
N ARG A 19 -9.67 6.69 11.23
CA ARG A 19 -10.90 6.47 10.47
C ARG A 19 -10.83 7.00 9.04
N GLU A 20 -10.23 8.16 8.84
CA GLU A 20 -10.14 8.77 7.52
C GLU A 20 -9.38 7.88 6.52
N PHE A 21 -8.33 7.20 6.98
CA PHE A 21 -7.58 6.27 6.12
C PHE A 21 -8.38 4.99 5.88
N ARG A 22 -9.01 4.45 6.92
CA ARG A 22 -9.86 3.26 6.78
C ARG A 22 -10.99 3.48 5.79
N THR A 23 -11.60 4.66 5.82
CA THR A 23 -12.68 5.01 4.90
C THR A 23 -12.20 5.02 3.46
N LYS A 24 -10.99 5.52 3.22
CA LYS A 24 -10.40 5.57 1.88
C LYS A 24 -10.02 4.19 1.35
N LEU A 25 -9.84 3.21 2.22
CA LEU A 25 -9.54 1.83 1.84
C LEU A 25 -10.78 0.99 1.58
N LYS A 26 -11.97 1.51 1.83
CA LYS A 26 -13.21 0.84 1.44
C LYS A 26 -13.21 0.64 -0.07
N ASN A 27 -13.53 -0.56 -0.50
CA ASN A 27 -13.57 -0.90 -1.93
C ASN A 27 -12.20 -0.80 -2.63
N VAL A 28 -11.12 -0.86 -1.88
CA VAL A 28 -9.76 -0.95 -2.42
C VAL A 28 -9.25 -2.37 -2.21
N ALA A 29 -8.75 -2.99 -3.27
CA ALA A 29 -8.17 -4.33 -3.17
C ALA A 29 -6.77 -4.23 -2.57
N ILE A 30 -6.48 -5.06 -1.57
CA ILE A 30 -5.15 -5.13 -0.97
C ILE A 30 -4.48 -6.40 -1.50
N ILE A 31 -3.35 -6.22 -2.17
CA ILE A 31 -2.62 -7.30 -2.82
C ILE A 31 -1.22 -7.37 -2.22
N VAL A 32 -0.84 -8.55 -1.73
CA VAL A 32 0.49 -8.77 -1.16
C VAL A 32 1.32 -9.55 -2.16
N GLU A 33 2.51 -9.04 -2.44
CA GLU A 33 3.49 -9.70 -3.29
C GLU A 33 4.83 -9.74 -2.56
N ASP A 34 5.80 -10.50 -3.07
CA ASP A 34 7.10 -10.61 -2.42
C ASP A 34 7.94 -9.35 -2.63
N TYR A 35 8.17 -8.97 -3.88
CA TYR A 35 8.96 -7.81 -4.26
C TYR A 35 8.27 -7.10 -5.43
N PRO A 36 8.58 -5.81 -5.64
CA PRO A 36 8.15 -5.14 -6.86
C PRO A 36 8.68 -5.89 -8.07
N SER A 37 7.83 -6.07 -9.09
CA SER A 37 8.27 -6.70 -10.33
C SER A 37 9.30 -5.81 -11.04
N GLN A 38 10.12 -6.42 -11.89
CA GLN A 38 11.08 -5.67 -12.68
C GLN A 38 10.37 -4.66 -13.60
N GLU A 39 9.25 -5.06 -14.17
CA GLU A 39 8.43 -4.17 -15.00
C GLU A 39 7.97 -2.94 -14.21
N LEU A 40 7.47 -3.15 -12.99
CA LEU A 40 7.04 -2.06 -12.11
C LEU A 40 8.22 -1.16 -11.77
N ARG A 41 9.36 -1.74 -11.42
CA ARG A 41 10.57 -0.97 -11.09
C ARG A 41 11.01 -0.08 -12.24
N GLN A 42 10.98 -0.61 -13.46
CA GLN A 42 11.33 0.16 -14.65
C GLN A 42 10.36 1.29 -14.91
N ARG A 43 9.05 0.99 -14.80
CA ARG A 43 8.01 2.00 -15.01
C ARG A 43 8.09 3.14 -14.00
N MET A 44 8.46 2.82 -12.75
CA MET A 44 8.57 3.80 -11.68
C MET A 44 9.94 4.49 -11.63
N GLY A 45 10.92 4.01 -12.43
CA GLY A 45 12.25 4.58 -12.42
C GLY A 45 13.03 4.30 -11.13
N ILE A 46 12.78 3.16 -10.49
CA ILE A 46 13.42 2.82 -9.23
C ILE A 46 14.82 2.26 -9.51
N PRO A 47 15.90 2.87 -8.95
CA PRO A 47 17.24 2.35 -9.11
C PRO A 47 17.40 0.94 -8.54
N PRO A 48 18.35 0.12 -9.05
CA PRO A 48 18.54 -1.24 -8.54
C PRO A 48 18.85 -1.33 -7.04
N GLU A 49 19.48 -0.30 -6.48
CA GLU A 49 19.83 -0.25 -5.05
C GLU A 49 18.65 0.16 -4.15
N ASP A 50 17.58 0.67 -4.72
CA ASP A 50 16.42 1.11 -3.97
C ASP A 50 15.32 0.06 -4.01
N THR A 51 14.40 0.14 -3.05
CA THR A 51 13.24 -0.74 -2.98
C THR A 51 11.95 0.06 -2.84
N LEU A 52 10.85 -0.63 -3.01
CA LEU A 52 9.51 -0.08 -2.85
C LEU A 52 8.74 -1.00 -1.90
N PHE A 53 8.13 -0.43 -0.86
CA PHE A 53 7.38 -1.21 0.13
C PHE A 53 5.92 -1.37 -0.23
N GLY A 54 5.37 -0.43 -0.98
CA GLY A 54 3.98 -0.51 -1.43
C GLY A 54 3.70 0.50 -2.51
N LEU A 55 2.52 0.36 -3.13
CA LEU A 55 2.09 1.26 -4.19
C LEU A 55 0.57 1.28 -4.28
N TYR A 56 -0.02 2.47 -4.22
CA TYR A 56 -1.44 2.65 -4.50
C TYR A 56 -1.62 2.85 -6.01
N GLU A 57 -2.43 1.99 -6.62
CA GLU A 57 -2.75 2.09 -8.04
C GLU A 57 -4.24 2.37 -8.20
N GLY A 58 -4.56 3.58 -8.67
CA GLY A 58 -5.92 3.91 -9.06
C GLY A 58 -6.22 3.35 -10.44
N VAL A 59 -7.47 2.94 -10.66
CA VAL A 59 -7.94 2.50 -11.97
C VAL A 59 -8.61 3.70 -12.64
N PRO A 60 -8.07 4.23 -13.74
CA PRO A 60 -8.66 5.39 -14.41
C PRO A 60 -10.10 5.14 -14.85
N LEU A 61 -10.94 6.15 -14.75
CA LEU A 61 -12.34 6.06 -15.17
C LEU A 61 -12.47 5.70 -16.64
N THR A 62 -11.54 6.15 -17.47
CA THR A 62 -11.51 5.84 -18.89
C THR A 62 -11.33 4.36 -19.18
N ASP A 63 -10.69 3.63 -18.28
CA ASP A 63 -10.47 2.19 -18.42
C ASP A 63 -11.63 1.36 -17.89
N ARG A 64 -12.59 2.00 -17.23
CA ARG A 64 -13.71 1.30 -16.59
C ARG A 64 -14.87 1.01 -17.52
N GLY A 65 -14.92 1.63 -18.70
CA GLY A 65 -15.99 1.43 -19.66
C GLY A 65 -17.36 1.87 -19.13
N PHE A 66 -18.17 2.52 -19.95
CA PHE A 66 -19.46 3.04 -19.49
C PHE A 66 -20.53 1.95 -19.33
N PHE A 67 -20.46 0.90 -20.15
CA PHE A 67 -21.57 -0.04 -20.25
C PHE A 67 -21.16 -1.51 -20.16
N GLU A 68 -19.88 -1.84 -20.07
CA GLU A 68 -19.46 -3.17 -20.44
C GLU A 68 -18.86 -4.01 -19.34
N ALA A 69 -18.20 -3.42 -18.36
CA ALA A 69 -17.53 -4.21 -17.33
C ALA A 69 -17.87 -3.68 -15.95
N PRO A 70 -17.91 -4.59 -14.95
CA PRO A 70 -17.96 -4.13 -13.56
C PRO A 70 -16.78 -3.19 -13.30
N VAL A 71 -17.04 -2.14 -12.55
CA VAL A 71 -16.02 -1.19 -12.14
C VAL A 71 -14.97 -1.94 -11.32
N GLN A 72 -13.73 -1.95 -11.79
CA GLN A 72 -12.64 -2.55 -11.02
C GLN A 72 -12.24 -1.61 -9.88
N PRO A 73 -12.03 -2.13 -8.68
CA PRO A 73 -11.59 -1.30 -7.58
C PRO A 73 -10.16 -0.82 -7.78
N ASP A 74 -9.82 0.31 -7.18
CA ASP A 74 -8.43 0.67 -6.99
C ASP A 74 -7.73 -0.42 -6.18
N ARG A 75 -6.42 -0.47 -6.23
CA ARG A 75 -5.67 -1.47 -5.49
C ARG A 75 -4.45 -0.87 -4.84
N ILE A 76 -4.04 -1.47 -3.73
CA ILE A 76 -2.78 -1.14 -3.10
C ILE A 76 -1.94 -2.41 -3.02
N LEU A 77 -0.71 -2.31 -3.50
CA LEU A 77 0.26 -3.39 -3.46
C LEU A 77 1.12 -3.22 -2.21
N ILE A 78 1.38 -4.32 -1.50
CA ILE A 78 2.29 -4.34 -0.35
C ILE A 78 3.33 -5.42 -0.64
N PHE A 79 4.61 -5.06 -0.55
CA PHE A 79 5.71 -5.94 -0.90
C PHE A 79 6.32 -6.56 0.35
N GLN A 80 5.85 -7.75 0.69
CA GLN A 80 6.16 -8.42 1.95
C GLN A 80 7.65 -8.58 2.20
N LYS A 81 8.38 -9.18 1.25
CA LYS A 81 9.79 -9.46 1.46
C LYS A 81 10.64 -8.21 1.44
N ALA A 82 10.26 -7.22 0.62
CA ALA A 82 10.96 -5.93 0.63
C ALA A 82 10.89 -5.28 2.01
N ILE A 83 9.73 -5.35 2.65
CA ILE A 83 9.55 -4.82 4.01
C ILE A 83 10.32 -5.67 5.02
N GLU A 84 10.18 -7.00 4.94
CA GLU A 84 10.84 -7.90 5.90
C GLU A 84 12.36 -7.80 5.86
N ASP A 85 12.93 -7.56 4.68
CA ASP A 85 14.38 -7.42 4.55
C ASP A 85 14.94 -6.23 5.33
N GLU A 86 14.13 -5.22 5.56
CA GLU A 86 14.53 -4.00 6.28
C GLU A 86 14.11 -4.00 7.76
N CYS A 87 13.50 -5.08 8.23
CA CYS A 87 12.97 -5.16 9.59
C CYS A 87 13.61 -6.31 10.36
N ASP A 88 13.79 -6.11 11.68
CA ASP A 88 14.42 -7.09 12.55
C ASP A 88 13.41 -7.82 13.45
N SER A 89 12.15 -7.40 13.43
CA SER A 89 11.13 -8.00 14.30
C SER A 89 9.73 -7.89 13.67
N PRO A 90 8.78 -8.74 14.10
CA PRO A 90 7.39 -8.61 13.65
C PRO A 90 6.77 -7.25 13.97
N GLU A 91 7.16 -6.64 15.08
CA GLU A 91 6.69 -5.33 15.48
C GLU A 91 7.16 -4.25 14.50
N GLU A 92 8.41 -4.35 14.05
CA GLU A 92 8.93 -3.45 13.03
C GLU A 92 8.23 -3.63 11.69
N VAL A 93 7.94 -4.88 11.33
CA VAL A 93 7.19 -5.18 10.10
C VAL A 93 5.82 -4.52 10.15
N LYS A 94 5.12 -4.64 11.27
CA LYS A 94 3.80 -4.03 11.45
C LYS A 94 3.86 -2.52 11.33
N GLU A 95 4.85 -1.90 11.97
CA GLU A 95 5.02 -0.45 11.91
C GLU A 95 5.32 0.02 10.48
N GLU A 96 6.18 -0.71 9.77
CA GLU A 96 6.50 -0.37 8.39
C GLU A 96 5.29 -0.52 7.47
N VAL A 97 4.49 -1.56 7.64
CA VAL A 97 3.24 -1.73 6.89
C VAL A 97 2.30 -0.55 7.14
N LYS A 98 2.17 -0.14 8.40
CA LYS A 98 1.32 0.98 8.79
C LYS A 98 1.76 2.28 8.12
N ILE A 99 3.06 2.59 8.20
CA ILE A 99 3.63 3.78 7.57
C ILE A 99 3.43 3.74 6.06
N THR A 100 3.68 2.59 5.44
CA THR A 100 3.52 2.43 3.99
C THR A 100 2.07 2.67 3.57
N LEU A 101 1.11 2.09 4.26
CA LEU A 101 -0.32 2.28 3.96
C LEU A 101 -0.71 3.75 4.06
N VAL A 102 -0.33 4.41 5.15
CA VAL A 102 -0.70 5.80 5.37
C VAL A 102 -0.09 6.71 4.30
N HIS A 103 1.19 6.52 4.00
CA HIS A 103 1.88 7.37 3.03
C HIS A 103 1.35 7.16 1.61
N GLU A 104 1.06 5.92 1.22
CA GLU A 104 0.51 5.66 -0.12
C GLU A 104 -0.89 6.22 -0.28
N ILE A 105 -1.75 6.07 0.72
CA ILE A 105 -3.08 6.67 0.70
C ILE A 105 -2.97 8.20 0.64
N ALA A 106 -2.12 8.77 1.47
CA ALA A 106 -1.95 10.22 1.54
C ALA A 106 -1.47 10.79 0.20
N HIS A 107 -0.48 10.17 -0.41
CA HIS A 107 0.05 10.62 -1.70
C HIS A 107 -1.02 10.55 -2.80
N PHE A 108 -1.74 9.44 -2.85
CA PHE A 108 -2.77 9.26 -3.88
C PHE A 108 -3.91 10.27 -3.75
N PHE A 109 -4.32 10.58 -2.52
CA PHE A 109 -5.41 11.52 -2.27
C PHE A 109 -4.95 12.96 -2.05
N GLY A 110 -3.66 13.25 -2.23
CA GLY A 110 -3.12 14.59 -2.13
C GLY A 110 -3.17 15.18 -0.73
N MET A 111 -3.02 14.35 0.30
CA MET A 111 -3.02 14.83 1.68
C MET A 111 -1.72 15.54 2.02
N ASP A 112 -1.82 16.58 2.87
CA ASP A 112 -0.70 17.43 3.24
C ASP A 112 0.27 16.69 4.18
N ASP A 113 1.58 16.84 3.93
CA ASP A 113 2.62 16.27 4.78
C ASP A 113 2.56 16.83 6.20
N ASP A 114 2.26 18.12 6.35
CA ASP A 114 2.12 18.73 7.67
C ASP A 114 1.01 18.07 8.47
N TYR A 115 -0.08 17.73 7.82
CA TYR A 115 -1.18 17.01 8.45
C TYR A 115 -0.73 15.61 8.91
N LEU A 116 0.05 14.91 8.10
CA LEU A 116 0.57 13.60 8.47
C LEU A 116 1.46 13.67 9.70
N ILE A 117 2.33 14.69 9.76
CA ILE A 117 3.19 14.90 10.92
C ILE A 117 2.35 15.17 12.17
N ASP A 118 1.30 15.99 12.05
CA ASP A 118 0.43 16.34 13.17
C ASP A 118 -0.27 15.11 13.75
N ILE A 119 -0.63 14.12 12.93
CA ILE A 119 -1.29 12.90 13.41
C ILE A 119 -0.32 11.77 13.72
N GLY A 120 1.00 12.03 13.66
CA GLY A 120 2.01 11.09 14.08
C GLY A 120 2.60 10.19 12.99
N TYR A 121 2.46 10.60 11.76
CA TYR A 121 3.03 9.89 10.60
C TYR A 121 3.92 10.88 9.82
#